data_b7288243e8cea4bc23286990884f842f
#
_entry.id   b7288243e8cea4bc23286990884f842f
#
_cell.length_a   1.000
_cell.length_b   1.000
_cell.length_c   1.000
_cell.angle_alpha   90.00
_cell.angle_beta   90.00
_cell.angle_gamma   90.00
#
_symmetry.space_group_name_H-M   'P 1'
#
loop_
_entity.id
_entity.type
_entity.pdbx_description
1 polymer ?
#
loop_
_entity_poly.entity_id
_entity_poly.type
_entity_poly.pdbx_seq_one_letter_code
_entity_poly.pdbx_strand_id
1 'polypeptide(L)'
;MGEAKLKLAKREEMLLSCAGVQTMAGRVQVRWESESAATPMGQLAYFIEFLNLTGLWSRWLESAPLSYASPNAPSKAEVLGTWLLSVLSGHRRYAHVTGIRCDGVNPGLLGMDKVISEDALRNALKRIPQGPGCAWLDGHLSDSVSALLNAAWILDIDTTIK
;
A
#
# COMPACT_ATOMS: atom_id res chain seq x y z
N MET A 1 -18.73 -4.47 -41.49
CA MET A 1 -17.79 -4.00 -40.45
C MET A 1 -18.47 -4.33 -39.14
N GLY A 2 -17.90 -5.23 -38.31
CA GLY A 2 -18.61 -5.83 -37.17
C GLY A 2 -18.80 -4.84 -36.02
N GLU A 3 -19.85 -5.03 -35.25
CA GLU A 3 -20.26 -4.22 -34.09
C GLU A 3 -19.13 -3.99 -33.07
N ALA A 4 -18.24 -4.98 -32.92
CA ALA A 4 -17.05 -4.88 -32.07
C ALA A 4 -16.05 -3.83 -32.55
N LYS A 5 -15.82 -3.70 -33.86
CA LYS A 5 -14.96 -2.67 -34.46
C LYS A 5 -15.53 -1.26 -34.27
N LEU A 6 -16.87 -1.14 -34.37
CA LEU A 6 -17.55 0.13 -34.15
C LEU A 6 -17.49 0.57 -32.68
N LYS A 7 -17.61 -0.37 -31.74
CA LYS A 7 -17.47 -0.11 -30.29
C LYS A 7 -16.04 0.28 -29.95
N LEU A 8 -15.05 -0.37 -30.59
CA LEU A 8 -13.61 -0.03 -30.36
C LEU A 8 -13.29 1.37 -30.85
N ALA A 9 -13.71 1.71 -32.09
CA ALA A 9 -13.49 3.04 -32.67
C ALA A 9 -14.17 4.15 -31.86
N LYS A 10 -15.40 3.91 -31.37
CA LYS A 10 -16.12 4.86 -30.52
C LYS A 10 -15.49 5.03 -29.14
N ARG A 11 -14.85 3.98 -28.63
CA ARG A 11 -14.05 4.01 -27.38
C ARG A 11 -12.76 4.79 -27.55
N GLU A 12 -12.05 4.60 -28.67
CA GLU A 12 -10.84 5.36 -29.03
C GLU A 12 -11.16 6.85 -29.23
N GLU A 13 -12.28 7.18 -29.86
CA GLU A 13 -12.72 8.57 -30.07
C GLU A 13 -13.09 9.25 -28.73
N MET A 14 -13.68 8.50 -27.77
CA MET A 14 -14.00 8.99 -26.44
C MET A 14 -12.74 9.19 -25.58
N LEU A 15 -11.70 8.37 -25.76
CA LEU A 15 -10.40 8.48 -25.08
C LEU A 15 -9.58 9.67 -25.58
N LEU A 16 -9.79 10.08 -26.84
CA LEU A 16 -9.13 11.23 -27.46
C LEU A 16 -9.86 12.55 -27.15
N SER A 17 -11.10 12.52 -26.68
CA SER A 17 -11.88 13.72 -26.35
C SER A 17 -11.48 14.26 -24.97
N CYS A 18 -10.65 15.30 -24.95
CA CYS A 18 -10.46 16.12 -23.76
C CYS A 18 -11.72 16.92 -23.48
N ALA A 19 -12.41 16.61 -22.39
CA ALA A 19 -13.51 17.46 -21.92
C ALA A 19 -12.92 18.65 -21.14
N GLY A 20 -13.12 19.85 -21.65
CA GLY A 20 -12.78 21.08 -20.92
C GLY A 20 -13.89 21.44 -19.94
N VAL A 21 -13.60 21.44 -18.63
CA VAL A 21 -14.55 21.87 -17.58
C VAL A 21 -14.14 23.25 -17.08
N GLN A 22 -15.06 24.20 -17.12
CA GLN A 22 -14.84 25.54 -16.55
C GLN A 22 -15.08 25.47 -15.04
N THR A 23 -14.08 25.89 -14.25
CA THR A 23 -14.17 25.97 -12.79
C THR A 23 -13.94 27.40 -12.32
N MET A 24 -14.17 27.68 -11.04
CA MET A 24 -13.88 28.99 -10.45
C MET A 24 -12.38 29.33 -10.49
N ALA A 25 -11.50 28.34 -10.48
CA ALA A 25 -10.05 28.50 -10.56
C ALA A 25 -9.50 28.54 -12.00
N GLY A 26 -10.37 28.43 -13.02
CA GLY A 26 -9.99 28.41 -14.43
C GLY A 26 -10.48 27.18 -15.16
N ARG A 27 -9.97 26.97 -16.38
CA ARG A 27 -10.36 25.85 -17.23
C ARG A 27 -9.52 24.61 -16.92
N VAL A 28 -10.19 23.52 -16.53
CA VAL A 28 -9.58 22.20 -16.31
C VAL A 28 -9.81 21.30 -17.53
N GLN A 29 -8.75 20.69 -18.03
CA GLN A 29 -8.82 19.68 -19.08
C GLN A 29 -8.94 18.29 -18.44
N VAL A 30 -10.02 17.57 -18.73
CA VAL A 30 -10.24 16.21 -18.23
C VAL A 30 -9.97 15.22 -19.35
N ARG A 31 -9.01 14.33 -19.15
CA ARG A 31 -8.73 13.21 -20.03
C ARG A 31 -8.99 11.90 -19.29
N TRP A 32 -9.76 11.03 -19.89
CA TRP A 32 -10.01 9.70 -19.34
C TRP A 32 -8.98 8.71 -19.87
N GLU A 33 -8.34 7.99 -18.97
CA GLU A 33 -7.39 6.93 -19.28
C GLU A 33 -7.94 5.61 -18.74
N SER A 34 -8.25 4.66 -19.62
CA SER A 34 -8.88 3.38 -19.25
C SER A 34 -7.90 2.23 -19.14
N GLU A 35 -6.70 2.39 -19.67
CA GLU A 35 -5.69 1.32 -19.74
C GLU A 35 -4.68 1.37 -18.59
N SER A 36 -4.56 2.52 -17.95
CA SER A 36 -3.63 2.71 -16.84
C SER A 36 -4.15 2.08 -15.55
N ALA A 37 -3.25 1.47 -14.78
CA ALA A 37 -3.55 1.02 -13.45
C ALA A 37 -3.94 2.20 -12.55
N ALA A 38 -4.99 2.03 -11.75
CA ALA A 38 -5.50 3.06 -10.87
C ALA A 38 -5.40 2.66 -9.41
N THR A 39 -5.26 3.65 -8.54
CA THR A 39 -5.27 3.47 -7.08
C THR A 39 -6.20 4.50 -6.44
N PRO A 40 -7.02 4.11 -5.46
CA PRO A 40 -7.77 5.05 -4.64
C PRO A 40 -6.89 5.78 -3.62
N MET A 41 -5.63 5.32 -3.43
CA MET A 41 -4.69 5.77 -2.43
C MET A 41 -3.40 6.34 -3.06
N GLY A 42 -3.54 7.32 -3.96
CA GLY A 42 -2.42 7.85 -4.75
C GLY A 42 -1.26 8.40 -3.92
N GLN A 43 -1.50 8.91 -2.72
CA GLN A 43 -0.44 9.40 -1.83
C GLN A 43 0.45 8.28 -1.29
N LEU A 44 -0.05 7.05 -1.20
CA LEU A 44 0.74 5.90 -0.73
C LEU A 44 1.90 5.57 -1.66
N ALA A 45 1.77 5.81 -2.96
CA ALA A 45 2.84 5.57 -3.91
C ALA A 45 4.14 6.32 -3.54
N TYR A 46 4.04 7.57 -3.09
CA TYR A 46 5.19 8.36 -2.65
C TYR A 46 5.79 7.82 -1.34
N PHE A 47 4.94 7.40 -0.42
CA PHE A 47 5.42 6.81 0.83
C PHE A 47 6.10 5.44 0.59
N ILE A 48 5.55 4.62 -0.29
CA ILE A 48 6.15 3.35 -0.68
C ILE A 48 7.49 3.58 -1.36
N GLU A 49 7.60 4.58 -2.23
CA GLU A 49 8.87 4.95 -2.86
C GLU A 49 9.91 5.37 -1.81
N PHE A 50 9.52 6.15 -0.81
CA PHE A 50 10.38 6.47 0.33
C PHE A 50 10.86 5.21 1.06
N LEU A 51 9.98 4.25 1.34
CA LEU A 51 10.34 2.98 1.98
C LEU A 51 11.33 2.17 1.15
N ASN A 52 11.17 2.17 -0.18
CA ASN A 52 12.05 1.47 -1.12
C ASN A 52 13.43 2.15 -1.20
N LEU A 53 13.48 3.46 -1.40
CA LEU A 53 14.72 4.24 -1.50
C LEU A 53 15.57 4.19 -0.23
N THR A 54 14.93 4.18 0.93
CA THR A 54 15.62 4.05 2.22
C THR A 54 15.99 2.62 2.58
N GLY A 55 15.52 1.63 1.82
CA GLY A 55 15.69 0.22 2.11
C GLY A 55 14.94 -0.26 3.36
N LEU A 56 14.04 0.56 3.92
CA LEU A 56 13.25 0.19 5.09
C LEU A 56 12.35 -1.01 4.79
N TRP A 57 11.72 -1.02 3.61
CA TRP A 57 10.83 -2.11 3.21
C TRP A 57 11.56 -3.45 3.10
N SER A 58 12.68 -3.49 2.39
CA SER A 58 13.46 -4.74 2.21
C SER A 58 13.98 -5.28 3.53
N ARG A 59 14.57 -4.44 4.39
CA ARG A 59 15.04 -4.86 5.71
C ARG A 59 13.91 -5.39 6.60
N TRP A 60 12.73 -4.75 6.52
CA TRP A 60 11.55 -5.18 7.28
C TRP A 60 11.06 -6.56 6.83
N LEU A 61 11.04 -6.83 5.52
CA LEU A 61 10.69 -8.13 4.95
C LEU A 61 11.69 -9.23 5.31
N GLU A 62 12.98 -8.96 5.14
CA GLU A 62 14.04 -9.94 5.35
C GLU A 62 14.06 -10.47 6.78
N SER A 63 13.97 -9.56 7.76
CA SER A 63 14.03 -9.89 9.17
C SER A 63 12.70 -10.37 9.79
N ALA A 64 11.59 -10.30 9.04
CA ALA A 64 10.29 -10.71 9.55
C ALA A 64 10.28 -12.19 10.00
N PRO A 65 9.83 -12.48 11.24
CA PRO A 65 9.78 -13.83 11.79
C PRO A 65 8.58 -14.61 11.26
N LEU A 66 8.43 -14.65 9.94
CA LEU A 66 7.39 -15.36 9.21
C LEU A 66 8.03 -16.35 8.27
N SER A 67 7.68 -17.63 8.41
CA SER A 67 8.15 -18.69 7.55
C SER A 67 7.02 -19.64 7.18
N TYR A 68 7.13 -20.24 5.99
CA TYR A 68 6.20 -21.24 5.49
C TYR A 68 6.95 -22.45 5.01
N ALA A 69 6.38 -23.63 5.27
CA ALA A 69 6.88 -24.89 4.72
C ALA A 69 6.26 -25.21 3.34
N SER A 70 5.11 -24.61 3.02
CA SER A 70 4.38 -24.90 1.77
C SER A 70 4.83 -23.97 0.65
N PRO A 71 5.13 -24.51 -0.56
CA PRO A 71 5.45 -23.69 -1.72
C PRO A 71 4.25 -22.87 -2.24
N ASN A 72 3.02 -23.24 -1.86
CA ASN A 72 1.80 -22.52 -2.24
C ASN A 72 1.39 -21.45 -1.22
N ALA A 73 2.22 -21.20 -0.20
CA ALA A 73 1.95 -20.16 0.76
C ALA A 73 2.16 -18.78 0.13
N PRO A 74 1.44 -17.74 0.60
CA PRO A 74 1.71 -16.38 0.16
C PRO A 74 3.14 -15.96 0.55
N SER A 75 3.77 -15.14 -0.28
CA SER A 75 5.09 -14.59 -0.01
C SER A 75 5.07 -13.67 1.24
N LYS A 76 6.25 -13.44 1.85
CA LYS A 76 6.36 -12.43 2.92
C LYS A 76 5.88 -11.05 2.44
N ALA A 77 6.21 -10.67 1.20
CA ALA A 77 5.79 -9.41 0.61
C ALA A 77 4.26 -9.32 0.50
N GLU A 78 3.60 -10.37 0.05
CA GLU A 78 2.13 -10.39 -0.04
C GLU A 78 1.46 -10.27 1.34
N VAL A 79 1.99 -10.96 2.36
CA VAL A 79 1.43 -10.92 3.72
C VAL A 79 1.64 -9.55 4.34
N LEU A 80 2.90 -9.13 4.44
CA LEU A 80 3.27 -7.92 5.13
C LEU A 80 2.88 -6.67 4.34
N GLY A 81 2.93 -6.73 3.01
CA GLY A 81 2.44 -5.65 2.15
C GLY A 81 0.93 -5.47 2.24
N THR A 82 0.15 -6.55 2.25
CA THR A 82 -1.29 -6.46 2.50
C THR A 82 -1.59 -5.83 3.86
N TRP A 83 -0.85 -6.23 4.90
CA TRP A 83 -0.99 -5.65 6.23
C TRP A 83 -0.62 -4.17 6.24
N LEU A 84 0.54 -3.81 5.69
CA LEU A 84 1.02 -2.42 5.60
C LEU A 84 0.02 -1.54 4.87
N LEU A 85 -0.41 -1.93 3.66
CA LEU A 85 -1.40 -1.17 2.88
C LEU A 85 -2.72 -1.01 3.64
N SER A 86 -3.16 -2.05 4.36
CA SER A 86 -4.37 -1.99 5.17
C SER A 86 -4.25 -0.96 6.30
N VAL A 87 -3.12 -0.95 7.02
CA VAL A 87 -2.87 0.01 8.10
C VAL A 87 -2.78 1.44 7.56
N LEU A 88 -2.02 1.66 6.49
CA LEU A 88 -1.84 2.97 5.87
C LEU A 88 -3.13 3.52 5.27
N SER A 89 -4.05 2.64 4.84
CA SER A 89 -5.40 3.01 4.40
C SER A 89 -6.36 3.32 5.56
N GLY A 90 -5.90 3.29 6.81
CA GLY A 90 -6.72 3.54 7.99
C GLY A 90 -7.65 2.39 8.37
N HIS A 91 -7.42 1.20 7.87
CA HIS A 91 -8.25 0.04 8.17
C HIS A 91 -8.02 -0.45 9.60
N ARG A 92 -9.11 -0.75 10.31
CA ARG A 92 -9.08 -1.23 11.70
C ARG A 92 -9.56 -2.67 11.84
N ARG A 93 -9.98 -3.31 10.76
CA ARG A 93 -10.52 -4.68 10.75
C ARG A 93 -10.01 -5.43 9.53
N TYR A 94 -9.77 -6.72 9.68
CA TYR A 94 -9.34 -7.58 8.57
C TYR A 94 -10.31 -7.56 7.38
N ALA A 95 -11.62 -7.48 7.63
CA ALA A 95 -12.62 -7.39 6.57
C ALA A 95 -12.41 -6.22 5.59
N HIS A 96 -11.76 -5.15 6.04
CA HIS A 96 -11.46 -3.99 5.19
C HIS A 96 -10.38 -4.27 4.13
N VAL A 97 -9.57 -5.33 4.29
CA VAL A 97 -8.57 -5.76 3.31
C VAL A 97 -9.15 -5.95 1.91
N THR A 98 -10.41 -6.37 1.83
CA THR A 98 -11.11 -6.51 0.55
C THR A 98 -11.14 -5.20 -0.24
N GLY A 99 -11.20 -4.04 0.44
CA GLY A 99 -11.23 -2.72 -0.20
C GLY A 99 -9.94 -2.35 -0.94
N ILE A 100 -8.79 -2.90 -0.54
CA ILE A 100 -7.51 -2.62 -1.23
C ILE A 100 -7.21 -3.57 -2.39
N ARG A 101 -8.05 -4.57 -2.63
CA ARG A 101 -7.86 -5.52 -3.74
C ARG A 101 -8.05 -4.89 -5.12
N CYS A 102 -8.75 -3.78 -5.19
CA CYS A 102 -8.94 -3.02 -6.43
C CYS A 102 -7.78 -2.04 -6.72
N ASP A 103 -6.81 -1.93 -5.80
CA ASP A 103 -5.62 -1.10 -6.00
C ASP A 103 -4.68 -1.76 -7.01
N GLY A 104 -4.57 -1.18 -8.19
CA GLY A 104 -3.73 -1.69 -9.27
C GLY A 104 -2.30 -1.17 -9.24
N VAL A 105 -1.93 -0.29 -8.30
CA VAL A 105 -0.64 0.40 -8.28
C VAL A 105 0.20 0.02 -7.06
N ASN A 106 -0.29 0.31 -5.85
CA ASN A 106 0.50 0.20 -4.63
C ASN A 106 1.02 -1.21 -4.32
N PRO A 107 0.26 -2.31 -4.57
CA PRO A 107 0.79 -3.65 -4.37
C PRO A 107 2.02 -3.94 -5.23
N GLY A 108 2.01 -3.56 -6.51
CA GLY A 108 3.15 -3.73 -7.41
C GLY A 108 4.39 -2.98 -6.97
N LEU A 109 4.25 -1.77 -6.43
CA LEU A 109 5.37 -0.99 -5.88
C LEU A 109 6.03 -1.64 -4.65
N LEU A 110 5.30 -2.47 -3.92
CA LEU A 110 5.80 -3.28 -2.80
C LEU A 110 6.33 -4.65 -3.23
N GLY A 111 6.37 -4.96 -4.53
CA GLY A 111 6.79 -6.26 -5.05
C GLY A 111 5.80 -7.38 -4.76
N MET A 112 4.52 -7.07 -4.65
CA MET A 112 3.44 -8.02 -4.42
C MET A 112 2.78 -8.40 -5.75
N ASP A 113 2.51 -9.68 -5.95
CA ASP A 113 1.69 -10.14 -7.07
C ASP A 113 0.20 -9.91 -6.83
N LYS A 114 -0.22 -9.94 -5.57
CA LYS A 114 -1.63 -9.75 -5.18
C LYS A 114 -1.79 -9.31 -3.72
N VAL A 115 -2.92 -8.68 -3.44
CA VAL A 115 -3.44 -8.51 -2.09
C VAL A 115 -4.11 -9.80 -1.64
N ILE A 116 -3.66 -10.40 -0.54
CA ILE A 116 -4.20 -11.66 -0.02
C ILE A 116 -5.57 -11.44 0.66
N SER A 117 -6.29 -12.53 0.90
CA SER A 117 -7.59 -12.46 1.60
C SER A 117 -7.44 -12.15 3.09
N GLU A 118 -8.52 -11.68 3.72
CA GLU A 118 -8.52 -11.42 5.16
C GLU A 118 -8.17 -12.66 5.99
N ASP A 119 -8.68 -13.83 5.61
CA ASP A 119 -8.39 -15.09 6.32
C ASP A 119 -6.95 -15.52 6.13
N ALA A 120 -6.40 -15.37 4.91
CA ALA A 120 -4.99 -15.64 4.65
C ALA A 120 -4.09 -14.71 5.48
N LEU A 121 -4.40 -13.42 5.53
CA LEU A 121 -3.67 -12.46 6.35
C LEU A 121 -3.75 -12.80 7.84
N ARG A 122 -4.95 -13.05 8.36
CA ARG A 122 -5.17 -13.42 9.76
C ARG A 122 -4.39 -14.67 10.15
N ASN A 123 -4.44 -15.70 9.30
CA ASN A 123 -3.75 -16.96 9.53
C ASN A 123 -2.22 -16.81 9.42
N ALA A 124 -1.74 -15.95 8.54
CA ALA A 124 -0.33 -15.65 8.42
C ALA A 124 0.21 -14.93 9.67
N LEU A 125 -0.46 -13.88 10.11
CA LEU A 125 -0.04 -13.10 11.29
C LEU A 125 -0.09 -13.93 12.58
N LYS A 126 -1.03 -14.86 12.72
CA LYS A 126 -1.07 -15.81 13.86
C LYS A 126 0.16 -16.74 13.91
N ARG A 127 0.89 -16.92 12.84
CA ARG A 127 2.11 -17.75 12.81
C ARG A 127 3.34 -17.02 13.34
N ILE A 128 3.29 -15.71 13.47
CA ILE A 128 4.36 -14.91 14.06
C ILE A 128 4.32 -15.10 15.58
N PRO A 129 5.35 -15.70 16.19
CA PRO A 129 5.40 -15.84 17.64
C PRO A 129 5.50 -14.46 18.31
N GLN A 130 4.83 -14.26 19.44
CA GLN A 130 4.74 -12.96 20.09
C GLN A 130 6.10 -12.36 20.40
N GLY A 131 7.00 -13.09 21.07
CA GLY A 131 8.32 -12.57 21.45
C GLY A 131 9.16 -12.12 20.23
N PRO A 132 9.43 -13.00 19.26
CA PRO A 132 10.12 -12.61 18.03
C PRO A 132 9.41 -11.51 17.26
N GLY A 133 8.08 -11.48 17.22
CA GLY A 133 7.28 -10.45 16.55
C GLY A 133 7.46 -9.08 17.21
N CYS A 134 7.39 -8.99 18.54
CA CYS A 134 7.65 -7.75 19.25
C CYS A 134 9.09 -7.28 19.06
N ALA A 135 10.06 -8.15 19.24
CA ALA A 135 11.47 -7.80 19.05
C ALA A 135 11.77 -7.28 17.63
N TRP A 136 11.14 -7.89 16.60
CA TRP A 136 11.25 -7.44 15.23
C TRP A 136 10.67 -6.03 15.03
N LEU A 137 9.45 -5.76 15.54
CA LEU A 137 8.82 -4.44 15.43
C LEU A 137 9.59 -3.37 16.20
N ASP A 138 10.00 -3.67 17.44
CA ASP A 138 10.75 -2.74 18.29
C ASP A 138 12.12 -2.39 17.70
N GLY A 139 12.82 -3.39 17.12
CA GLY A 139 14.08 -3.18 16.43
C GLY A 139 13.93 -2.21 15.25
N HIS A 140 12.95 -2.46 14.37
CA HIS A 140 12.70 -1.58 13.23
C HIS A 140 12.20 -0.19 13.61
N LEU A 141 11.40 -0.07 14.67
CA LEU A 141 11.00 1.23 15.19
C LEU A 141 12.23 2.00 15.68
N SER A 142 13.09 1.37 16.47
CA SER A 142 14.33 1.97 16.97
C SER A 142 15.25 2.43 15.83
N ASP A 143 15.45 1.58 14.83
CA ASP A 143 16.27 1.90 13.65
C ASP A 143 15.70 3.09 12.87
N SER A 144 14.38 3.15 12.69
CA SER A 144 13.72 4.21 11.92
C SER A 144 13.81 5.59 12.58
N VAL A 145 13.90 5.64 13.91
CA VAL A 145 13.96 6.90 14.69
C VAL A 145 15.35 7.22 15.23
N SER A 146 16.32 6.31 15.11
CA SER A 146 17.65 6.46 15.71
C SER A 146 18.38 7.74 15.30
N ALA A 147 18.25 8.13 14.02
CA ALA A 147 18.83 9.36 13.52
C ALA A 147 18.25 10.62 14.18
N LEU A 148 16.95 10.59 14.50
CA LEU A 148 16.24 11.68 15.18
C LEU A 148 16.65 11.75 16.66
N LEU A 149 16.85 10.58 17.30
CA LEU A 149 17.26 10.51 18.70
C LEU A 149 18.70 10.97 18.95
N ASN A 150 19.54 10.98 17.91
CA ASN A 150 20.92 11.48 17.98
C ASN A 150 21.03 13.02 17.88
N ALA A 151 19.93 13.72 17.55
CA ALA A 151 19.86 15.18 17.56
C ALA A 151 19.38 15.68 18.93
N ALA A 152 19.73 16.93 19.28
CA ALA A 152 19.16 17.55 20.47
C ALA A 152 17.64 17.74 20.29
N TRP A 153 16.87 17.25 21.28
CA TRP A 153 15.41 17.35 21.26
C TRP A 153 14.88 17.71 22.65
N ILE A 154 13.69 18.29 22.68
CA ILE A 154 12.99 18.67 23.90
C ILE A 154 11.83 17.70 24.10
N LEU A 155 11.81 16.98 25.22
CA LEU A 155 10.69 16.15 25.61
C LEU A 155 9.66 17.03 26.31
N ASP A 156 8.51 17.24 25.67
CA ASP A 156 7.34 17.87 26.28
C ASP A 156 6.37 16.77 26.74
N ILE A 157 6.08 16.74 28.04
CA ILE A 157 5.18 15.74 28.64
C ILE A 157 3.95 16.48 29.13
N ASP A 158 2.86 16.36 28.41
CA ASP A 158 1.55 16.84 28.83
C ASP A 158 0.75 15.73 29.52
N THR A 159 0.35 15.95 30.75
CA THR A 159 -0.49 15.02 31.52
C THR A 159 -1.94 15.50 31.45
N THR A 160 -2.75 14.84 30.61
CA THR A 160 -4.19 15.05 30.63
C THR A 160 -4.81 14.22 31.75
N ILE A 161 -5.25 14.87 32.83
CA ILE A 161 -6.04 14.21 33.87
C ILE A 161 -7.48 14.11 33.35
N LYS A 162 -7.98 12.89 33.18
CA LYS A 162 -9.38 12.62 32.85
C LYS A 162 -10.15 12.32 34.14
#